data_2b6a1eb846c1ed2e7c787d48c59a6f3d
#
_entry.id   2b6a1eb846c1ed2e7c787d48c59a6f3d
#
_cell.length_a   1.000
_cell.length_b   1.000
_cell.length_c   1.000
_cell.angle_alpha   90.00
_cell.angle_beta   90.00
_cell.angle_gamma   90.00
#
_symmetry.space_group_name_H-M   'P 1'
#
loop_
_entity.id
_entity.type
_entity.pdbx_description
1 polymer ?
#
loop_
_entity_poly.entity_id
_entity_poly.type
_entity_poly.pdbx_seq_one_letter_code
_entity_poly.pdbx_strand_id
1 'polypeptide(L)'
;MSIKEKLTKIQYHVTQQCGTEPPFSGEYNNEKSEGIYQCICCNTNLFKSDNKFDSGTGWPSFFDCISKDNVDLKEDSSDMMIRIEVSCKSCGAHLGHVFGDGPEPTGLRYCINSASLLFKKS
;
A
#
# COMPACT_ATOMS: atom_id res chain seq x y z
N MET A 1 -8.23 -10.86 -19.80
CA MET A 1 -6.80 -10.62 -19.51
C MET A 1 -6.47 -11.13 -18.12
N SER A 2 -5.42 -11.93 -17.99
CA SER A 2 -5.02 -12.44 -16.67
C SER A 2 -4.33 -11.34 -15.86
N ILE A 3 -4.28 -11.53 -14.54
CA ILE A 3 -3.58 -10.59 -13.65
C ILE A 3 -2.12 -10.46 -14.08
N LYS A 4 -1.48 -11.57 -14.46
CA LYS A 4 -0.07 -11.55 -14.87
C LYS A 4 0.15 -10.69 -16.11
N GLU A 5 -0.78 -10.68 -17.04
CA GLU A 5 -0.68 -9.87 -18.26
C GLU A 5 -0.97 -8.40 -18.01
N LYS A 6 -1.85 -8.10 -17.05
CA LYS A 6 -2.24 -6.74 -16.70
C LYS A 6 -1.13 -5.97 -15.99
N LEU A 7 -0.29 -6.66 -15.22
CA LEU A 7 0.68 -6.05 -14.32
C LEU A 7 2.09 -6.07 -14.89
N THR A 8 2.90 -5.07 -14.52
CA THR A 8 4.34 -5.10 -14.76
C THR A 8 4.98 -6.15 -13.86
N LYS A 9 6.26 -6.47 -14.11
CA LYS A 9 6.98 -7.45 -13.28
C LYS A 9 7.00 -7.07 -11.80
N ILE A 10 7.30 -5.80 -11.49
CA ILE A 10 7.37 -5.36 -10.10
C ILE A 10 5.97 -5.33 -9.47
N GLN A 11 4.96 -4.94 -10.21
CA GLN A 11 3.59 -4.96 -9.72
C GLN A 11 3.13 -6.39 -9.39
N TYR A 12 3.45 -7.34 -10.26
CA TYR A 12 3.13 -8.73 -10.03
C TYR A 12 3.87 -9.30 -8.83
N HIS A 13 5.18 -9.01 -8.75
CA HIS A 13 6.01 -9.46 -7.63
C HIS A 13 5.46 -8.96 -6.30
N VAL A 14 5.11 -7.69 -6.21
CA VAL A 14 4.61 -7.09 -4.98
C VAL A 14 3.22 -7.63 -4.61
N THR A 15 2.29 -7.62 -5.58
CA THR A 15 0.88 -7.90 -5.26
C THR A 15 0.57 -9.39 -5.17
N GLN A 16 1.27 -10.23 -5.95
CA GLN A 16 0.96 -11.65 -6.07
C GLN A 16 1.98 -12.56 -5.40
N GLN A 17 3.17 -12.06 -5.13
CA GLN A 17 4.25 -12.84 -4.53
C GLN A 17 4.73 -12.25 -3.21
N CYS A 18 3.95 -11.37 -2.61
CA CYS A 18 4.26 -10.70 -1.34
C CYS A 18 5.63 -10.03 -1.33
N GLY A 19 6.03 -9.48 -2.47
CA GLY A 19 7.30 -8.79 -2.60
C GLY A 19 7.24 -7.38 -2.05
N THR A 20 8.41 -6.74 -2.01
CA THR A 20 8.55 -5.35 -1.58
C THR A 20 9.38 -4.62 -2.62
N GLU A 21 8.88 -3.47 -3.11
CA GLU A 21 9.67 -2.66 -4.02
C GLU A 21 10.85 -2.03 -3.27
N PRO A 22 11.97 -1.73 -3.95
CA PRO A 22 13.08 -1.04 -3.29
C PRO A 22 12.65 0.33 -2.78
N PRO A 23 13.19 0.81 -1.65
CA PRO A 23 12.83 2.12 -1.14
C PRO A 23 13.21 3.22 -2.14
N PHE A 24 12.42 4.29 -2.18
CA PHE A 24 12.59 5.44 -3.07
C PHE A 24 12.48 5.11 -4.56
N SER A 25 12.01 3.92 -4.92
CA SER A 25 11.86 3.52 -6.32
C SER A 25 10.44 3.70 -6.85
N GLY A 26 9.44 3.83 -5.97
CA GLY A 26 8.04 3.88 -6.37
C GLY A 26 7.62 5.26 -6.87
N GLU A 27 6.77 5.29 -7.88
CA GLU A 27 6.35 6.55 -8.50
C GLU A 27 5.51 7.43 -7.57
N TYR A 28 4.87 6.84 -6.54
CA TYR A 28 3.99 7.61 -5.65
C TYR A 28 4.64 8.00 -4.33
N ASN A 29 5.91 7.66 -4.14
CA ASN A 29 6.59 8.02 -2.89
C ASN A 29 6.51 9.52 -2.61
N ASN A 30 6.73 10.33 -3.64
CA ASN A 30 6.72 11.79 -3.53
C ASN A 30 5.46 12.42 -4.13
N GLU A 31 4.42 11.64 -4.40
CA GLU A 31 3.18 12.17 -4.98
C GLU A 31 2.45 13.01 -3.95
N LYS A 32 2.14 14.25 -4.30
CA LYS A 32 1.50 15.22 -3.40
C LYS A 32 0.18 15.78 -3.95
N SER A 33 -0.23 15.34 -5.14
CA SER A 33 -1.51 15.76 -5.71
C SER A 33 -2.67 15.16 -4.94
N GLU A 34 -3.82 15.84 -4.99
CA GLU A 34 -5.04 15.33 -4.39
C GLU A 34 -5.64 14.21 -5.23
N GLY A 35 -6.12 13.17 -4.57
CA GLY A 35 -6.74 12.05 -5.25
C GLY A 35 -6.89 10.83 -4.37
N ILE A 36 -7.24 9.73 -5.03
CA ILE A 36 -7.50 8.45 -4.39
C ILE A 36 -6.49 7.42 -4.89
N TYR A 37 -5.97 6.63 -3.97
CA TYR A 37 -5.07 5.51 -4.29
C TYR A 37 -5.87 4.23 -4.28
N GLN A 38 -5.95 3.58 -5.42
CA GLN A 38 -6.73 2.35 -5.61
C GLN A 38 -5.80 1.14 -5.68
N CYS A 39 -6.36 -0.04 -5.43
CA CYS A 39 -5.65 -1.29 -5.68
C CYS A 39 -5.37 -1.43 -7.18
N ILE A 40 -4.11 -1.66 -7.56
CA ILE A 40 -3.75 -1.80 -8.97
C ILE A 40 -4.43 -3.02 -9.61
N CYS A 41 -4.80 -4.01 -8.82
CA CYS A 41 -5.39 -5.26 -9.33
C CYS A 41 -6.90 -5.16 -9.53
N CYS A 42 -7.63 -4.55 -8.60
CA CYS A 42 -9.11 -4.58 -8.63
C CYS A 42 -9.76 -3.20 -8.53
N ASN A 43 -8.99 -2.13 -8.44
CA ASN A 43 -9.48 -0.75 -8.40
C ASN A 43 -10.31 -0.39 -7.16
N THR A 44 -10.24 -1.19 -6.09
CA THR A 44 -10.86 -0.81 -4.81
C THR A 44 -10.17 0.43 -4.27
N ASN A 45 -10.94 1.40 -3.79
CA ASN A 45 -10.39 2.60 -3.16
C ASN A 45 -9.76 2.25 -1.82
N LEU A 46 -8.48 2.51 -1.65
CA LEU A 46 -7.74 2.08 -0.46
C LEU A 46 -7.32 3.24 0.43
N PHE A 47 -6.71 4.26 -0.15
CA PHE A 47 -6.18 5.40 0.59
C PHE A 47 -6.48 6.69 -0.16
N LYS A 48 -6.51 7.80 0.58
CA LYS A 48 -6.69 9.11 -0.04
C LYS A 48 -5.52 10.02 0.32
N SER A 49 -5.26 10.99 -0.55
CA SER A 49 -4.13 11.91 -0.40
C SER A 49 -4.16 12.68 0.91
N ASP A 50 -5.35 12.93 1.45
CA ASP A 50 -5.48 13.65 2.72
C ASP A 50 -4.81 12.93 3.87
N ASN A 51 -4.64 11.63 3.76
CA ASN A 51 -4.05 10.80 4.81
C ASN A 51 -2.60 10.41 4.52
N LYS A 52 -2.05 10.88 3.40
CA LYS A 52 -0.66 10.61 3.02
C LYS A 52 0.30 11.57 3.71
N PHE A 53 1.42 11.06 4.17
CA PHE A 53 2.45 11.89 4.79
C PHE A 53 3.84 11.38 4.39
N ASP A 54 4.83 12.26 4.55
CA ASP A 54 6.23 11.90 4.26
C ASP A 54 6.86 11.29 5.50
N SER A 55 7.06 9.97 5.46
CA SER A 55 7.67 9.24 6.58
C SER A 55 9.20 9.16 6.47
N GLY A 56 9.76 9.52 5.32
CA GLY A 56 11.19 9.40 5.08
C GLY A 56 11.67 7.96 4.85
N THR A 57 10.75 7.00 4.77
CA THR A 57 11.13 5.58 4.65
C THR A 57 11.42 5.14 3.22
N GLY A 58 10.96 5.89 2.23
CA GLY A 58 11.12 5.53 0.82
C GLY A 58 9.94 4.83 0.20
N TRP A 59 8.84 4.69 0.93
CA TRP A 59 7.58 4.14 0.45
C TRP A 59 6.43 5.08 0.77
N PRO A 60 5.37 5.11 -0.06
CA PRO A 60 4.18 5.89 0.26
C PRO A 60 3.65 5.51 1.64
N SER A 61 3.36 6.50 2.46
CA SER A 61 2.93 6.29 3.83
C SER A 61 1.62 7.04 4.09
N PHE A 62 0.70 6.37 4.79
CA PHE A 62 -0.61 6.91 5.12
C PHE A 62 -0.89 6.65 6.59
N PHE A 63 -1.55 7.60 7.26
CA PHE A 63 -1.89 7.38 8.67
C PHE A 63 -3.26 6.73 8.84
N ASP A 64 -4.02 6.57 7.77
CA ASP A 64 -5.31 5.88 7.80
C ASP A 64 -5.67 5.36 6.41
N CYS A 65 -6.58 4.40 6.34
CA CYS A 65 -7.18 3.93 5.09
C CYS A 65 -8.56 4.57 4.92
N ILE A 66 -9.13 4.48 3.71
CA ILE A 66 -10.46 5.02 3.44
C ILE A 66 -11.51 4.29 4.26
N SER A 67 -11.42 2.97 4.31
CA SER A 67 -12.31 2.14 5.11
C SER A 67 -11.59 0.88 5.54
N LYS A 68 -11.75 0.50 6.80
CA LYS A 68 -11.16 -0.76 7.29
C LYS A 68 -11.80 -1.98 6.64
N ASP A 69 -12.94 -1.81 5.98
CA ASP A 69 -13.57 -2.88 5.21
C ASP A 69 -12.89 -3.13 3.87
N ASN A 70 -12.00 -2.24 3.43
CA ASN A 70 -11.31 -2.36 2.15
C ASN A 70 -9.93 -2.99 2.27
N VAL A 71 -9.41 -3.11 3.47
CA VAL A 71 -8.08 -3.72 3.72
C VAL A 71 -8.21 -4.85 4.71
N ASP A 72 -7.30 -5.81 4.60
CA ASP A 72 -7.19 -6.94 5.51
C ASP A 72 -5.85 -6.86 6.22
N LEU A 73 -5.85 -7.09 7.52
CA LEU A 73 -4.64 -7.02 8.34
C LEU A 73 -4.34 -8.42 8.86
N LYS A 74 -3.10 -8.85 8.69
CA LYS A 74 -2.69 -10.19 9.07
C LYS A 74 -1.29 -10.18 9.67
N GLU A 75 -1.08 -10.92 10.75
CA GLU A 75 0.23 -11.05 11.34
C GLU A 75 1.19 -11.72 10.37
N ASP A 76 2.35 -11.10 10.17
CA ASP A 76 3.42 -11.60 9.31
C ASP A 76 4.65 -11.80 10.17
N SER A 77 5.03 -13.06 10.38
CA SER A 77 6.19 -13.40 11.22
C SER A 77 7.40 -13.83 10.40
N SER A 78 7.41 -13.51 9.10
CA SER A 78 8.55 -13.82 8.25
C SER A 78 9.78 -13.02 8.67
N ASP A 79 10.97 -13.49 8.25
CA ASP A 79 12.26 -12.83 8.51
C ASP A 79 12.53 -12.61 10.00
N MET A 80 11.99 -13.48 10.86
CA MET A 80 12.18 -13.43 12.31
C MET A 80 11.65 -12.12 12.95
N MET A 81 10.81 -11.41 12.24
CA MET A 81 10.17 -10.18 12.72
C MET A 81 8.65 -10.36 12.69
N ILE A 82 7.98 -9.82 13.69
CA ILE A 82 6.51 -9.81 13.71
C ILE A 82 6.05 -8.46 13.20
N ARG A 83 5.35 -8.47 12.08
CA ARG A 83 4.77 -7.26 11.47
C ARG A 83 3.32 -7.53 11.13
N ILE A 84 2.57 -6.48 10.83
CA ILE A 84 1.18 -6.62 10.39
C ILE A 84 1.13 -6.33 8.90
N GLU A 85 0.82 -7.35 8.12
CA GLU A 85 0.67 -7.24 6.67
C GLU A 85 -0.65 -6.57 6.32
N VAL A 86 -0.63 -5.70 5.31
CA VAL A 86 -1.82 -5.05 4.76
C VAL A 86 -2.05 -5.61 3.36
N SER A 87 -3.25 -6.12 3.12
CA SER A 87 -3.62 -6.61 1.79
C SER A 87 -4.99 -6.04 1.41
N CYS A 88 -5.30 -6.09 0.11
CA CYS A 88 -6.61 -5.66 -0.38
C CYS A 88 -7.65 -6.72 -0.02
N LYS A 89 -8.67 -6.34 0.72
CA LYS A 89 -9.69 -7.29 1.15
C LYS A 89 -10.48 -7.84 -0.03
N SER A 90 -10.66 -7.03 -1.07
CA SER A 90 -11.46 -7.42 -2.22
C SER A 90 -10.79 -8.49 -3.07
N CYS A 91 -9.47 -8.39 -3.32
CA CYS A 91 -8.79 -9.32 -4.22
C CYS A 91 -7.58 -10.03 -3.61
N GLY A 92 -7.21 -9.70 -2.38
CA GLY A 92 -6.11 -10.35 -1.69
C GLY A 92 -4.71 -9.86 -2.08
N ALA A 93 -4.61 -8.83 -2.92
CA ALA A 93 -3.31 -8.32 -3.34
C ALA A 93 -2.52 -7.81 -2.13
N HIS A 94 -1.23 -8.16 -2.06
CA HIS A 94 -0.35 -7.66 -1.01
C HIS A 94 -0.07 -6.17 -1.25
N LEU A 95 -0.25 -5.35 -0.24
CA LEU A 95 -0.07 -3.90 -0.34
C LEU A 95 1.18 -3.43 0.39
N GLY A 96 1.41 -3.91 1.58
CA GLY A 96 2.53 -3.50 2.42
C GLY A 96 2.32 -3.94 3.86
N HIS A 97 2.71 -3.08 4.79
CA HIS A 97 2.61 -3.35 6.23
C HIS A 97 2.15 -2.10 6.97
N VAL A 98 1.60 -2.29 8.17
CA VAL A 98 1.21 -1.18 9.04
C VAL A 98 1.99 -1.26 10.34
N PHE A 99 2.44 -0.10 10.82
CA PHE A 99 3.24 0.04 12.03
C PHE A 99 2.58 1.03 12.99
N GLY A 100 2.92 0.94 14.27
CA GLY A 100 2.33 1.80 15.30
C GLY A 100 3.13 3.08 15.58
N ASP A 101 3.98 3.51 14.66
CA ASP A 101 4.83 4.68 14.81
C ASP A 101 4.44 5.83 13.86
N GLY A 102 3.15 5.96 13.59
CA GLY A 102 2.63 6.99 12.73
C GLY A 102 2.16 8.23 13.47
N PRO A 103 1.73 9.25 12.71
CA PRO A 103 1.24 10.50 13.31
C PRO A 103 -0.17 10.37 13.84
N GLU A 104 -0.56 11.34 14.67
CA GLU A 104 -1.95 11.45 15.07
C GLU A 104 -2.81 11.81 13.85
N PRO A 105 -4.09 11.44 13.84
CA PRO A 105 -4.90 10.97 14.98
C PRO A 105 -4.82 9.47 15.25
N THR A 106 -4.34 8.65 14.29
CA THR A 106 -4.39 7.19 14.45
C THR A 106 -3.17 6.61 15.16
N GLY A 107 -2.03 7.27 15.05
CA GLY A 107 -0.75 6.70 15.49
C GLY A 107 -0.25 5.58 14.60
N LEU A 108 -0.86 5.39 13.42
CA LEU A 108 -0.52 4.31 12.50
C LEU A 108 0.26 4.82 11.30
N ARG A 109 1.15 3.96 10.80
CA ARG A 109 1.87 4.21 9.54
C ARG A 109 1.64 3.01 8.62
N TYR A 110 0.75 3.19 7.64
CA TYR A 110 0.57 2.23 6.57
C TYR A 110 1.67 2.47 5.54
N CYS A 111 2.64 1.57 5.50
CA CYS A 111 3.77 1.65 4.58
C CYS A 111 3.43 0.79 3.37
N ILE A 112 3.08 1.43 2.26
CA ILE A 112 2.45 0.76 1.12
C ILE A 112 3.35 0.88 -0.11
N ASN A 113 3.46 -0.21 -0.88
CA ASN A 113 4.24 -0.22 -2.12
C ASN A 113 3.51 0.58 -3.20
N SER A 114 4.22 1.48 -3.88
CA SER A 114 3.66 2.19 -5.04
C SER A 114 3.18 1.20 -6.11
N ALA A 115 3.91 0.09 -6.26
CA ALA A 115 3.60 -0.93 -7.27
C ALA A 115 2.25 -1.60 -7.05
N SER A 116 1.68 -1.52 -5.83
CA SER A 116 0.36 -2.09 -5.55
C SER A 116 -0.77 -1.08 -5.72
N LEU A 117 -0.45 0.16 -6.07
CA LEU A 117 -1.41 1.25 -6.12
C LEU A 117 -1.58 1.83 -7.52
N LEU A 118 -2.79 2.33 -7.78
CA LEU A 118 -3.10 3.15 -8.94
C LEU A 118 -3.68 4.47 -8.42
N PHE A 119 -2.99 5.57 -8.70
CA PHE A 119 -3.43 6.89 -8.24
C PHE A 119 -4.43 7.49 -9.22
N LYS A 120 -5.59 7.88 -8.69
CA LYS A 120 -6.63 8.59 -9.45
C LYS A 120 -6.67 10.03 -8.95
N LYS A 121 -6.14 10.94 -9.75
CA LYS A 121 -6.10 12.35 -9.41
C LYS A 121 -7.52 12.95 -9.39
N SER A 122 -7.80 13.77 -8.40
CA SER A 122 -9.09 14.45 -8.28
C SER A 122 -9.31 15.48 -9.38
#